data_46de78333529387caabfe116df311c62
#
_entry.id   46de78333529387caabfe116df311c62
#
_cell.length_a   1.000
_cell.length_b   1.000
_cell.length_c   1.000
_cell.angle_alpha   90.00
_cell.angle_beta   90.00
_cell.angle_gamma   90.00
#
_symmetry.space_group_name_H-M   'P 1'
#
loop_
_entity.id
_entity.type
_entity.pdbx_description
1 polymer ?
#
loop_
_entity_poly.entity_id
_entity_poly.type
_entity_poly.pdbx_seq_one_letter_code
_entity_poly.pdbx_strand_id
1 'polypeptide(L)'
;MRSFDYKEEWKKLLTPEIVMYLTQIHEFKGEQTLFIEAKADTLPQLVDIAKIQSTEASNKIEGIYTSDERLKALVKDSTRPRTRNEREIAGYRDVLNTIHENHDYIPPKPSIILQLHRDLYKFEGMDIGGRYKTSDNIIEEQDAEGNKSVRFRPMPAWETPEAIEKICQSYDEALNSENIDALIIIPMFVLDFLCVHPFNDGNGRLSRLLTLLLLYRSGYIVGKYISIEKLIEQTKEIYYESLQLSSAGWHENKNDYEPFVKYMLGVIVAAYREFSSRVSLLTTQGMSKPDRVKEIIRATLGPITKTEILAKCPDISQVTVQRALADLVDKGDIIKLGGGRYTKYIWNN
;
A
#
# COMPACT_ATOMS: atom_id res chain seq x y z
N MET A 1 19.31 20.29 16.63
CA MET A 1 18.45 19.11 16.80
C MET A 1 17.39 19.15 15.71
N ARG A 2 17.11 18.02 15.07
CA ARG A 2 16.03 17.89 14.07
C ARG A 2 14.69 18.29 14.67
N SER A 3 13.93 19.14 13.98
CA SER A 3 12.53 19.46 14.31
C SER A 3 11.58 18.68 13.41
N PHE A 4 10.44 18.31 13.96
CA PHE A 4 9.36 17.62 13.22
C PHE A 4 8.12 18.51 13.30
N ASP A 5 7.80 19.22 12.21
CA ASP A 5 6.68 20.15 12.14
C ASP A 5 5.81 19.85 10.92
N TYR A 6 4.99 18.80 11.05
CA TYR A 6 4.13 18.40 9.95
C TYR A 6 3.03 19.43 9.66
N LYS A 7 2.65 20.26 10.64
CA LYS A 7 1.64 21.32 10.45
C LYS A 7 2.08 22.42 9.50
N GLU A 8 3.39 22.66 9.39
CA GLU A 8 3.92 23.68 8.49
C GLU A 8 4.50 23.07 7.22
N GLU A 9 5.20 21.94 7.33
CA GLU A 9 5.92 21.34 6.19
C GLU A 9 4.97 20.81 5.09
N TRP A 10 3.78 20.28 5.44
CA TRP A 10 2.82 19.77 4.45
C TRP A 10 2.39 20.80 3.40
N LYS A 11 2.36 22.08 3.76
CA LYS A 11 1.95 23.17 2.88
C LYS A 11 2.82 23.26 1.62
N LYS A 12 4.10 22.90 1.76
CA LYS A 12 5.08 22.89 0.66
C LYS A 12 4.83 21.75 -0.34
N LEU A 13 4.05 20.74 0.06
CA LEU A 13 3.79 19.53 -0.72
C LEU A 13 2.55 19.61 -1.61
N LEU A 14 1.79 20.71 -1.57
CA LEU A 14 0.57 20.87 -2.38
C LEU A 14 0.90 21.24 -3.84
N THR A 15 1.66 20.38 -4.51
CA THR A 15 1.92 20.50 -5.95
C THR A 15 0.71 20.00 -6.76
N PRO A 16 0.53 20.43 -8.01
CA PRO A 16 -0.57 19.96 -8.87
C PRO A 16 -0.63 18.42 -8.96
N GLU A 17 0.52 17.75 -8.99
CA GLU A 17 0.60 16.30 -9.07
C GLU A 17 0.12 15.62 -7.79
N ILE A 18 0.55 16.10 -6.62
CA ILE A 18 0.09 15.59 -5.33
C ILE A 18 -1.42 15.81 -5.17
N VAL A 19 -1.93 17.00 -5.52
CA VAL A 19 -3.37 17.28 -5.49
C VAL A 19 -4.15 16.32 -6.38
N MET A 20 -3.62 16.00 -7.57
CA MET A 20 -4.24 15.01 -8.46
C MET A 20 -4.29 13.61 -7.83
N TYR A 21 -3.22 13.17 -7.18
CA TYR A 21 -3.22 11.88 -6.46
C TYR A 21 -4.23 11.86 -5.32
N LEU A 22 -4.27 12.91 -4.50
CA LEU A 22 -5.23 13.02 -3.40
C LEU A 22 -6.68 12.93 -3.91
N THR A 23 -7.00 13.68 -4.97
CA THR A 23 -8.34 13.63 -5.59
C THR A 23 -8.70 12.22 -6.03
N GLN A 24 -7.81 11.54 -6.76
CA GLN A 24 -8.05 10.16 -7.20
C GLN A 24 -8.25 9.19 -6.03
N ILE A 25 -7.42 9.30 -4.98
CA ILE A 25 -7.53 8.40 -3.81
C ILE A 25 -8.85 8.64 -3.07
N HIS A 26 -9.29 9.89 -2.94
CA HIS A 26 -10.58 10.21 -2.31
C HIS A 26 -11.78 9.69 -3.12
N GLU A 27 -11.73 9.80 -4.45
CA GLU A 27 -12.74 9.20 -5.33
C GLU A 27 -12.80 7.68 -5.13
N PHE A 28 -11.66 7.00 -5.20
CA PHE A 28 -11.57 5.56 -4.97
C PHE A 28 -12.04 5.14 -3.56
N LYS A 29 -11.75 5.95 -2.53
CA LYS A 29 -12.23 5.67 -1.17
C LYS A 29 -13.76 5.69 -1.10
N GLY A 30 -14.40 6.61 -1.81
CA GLY A 30 -15.86 6.63 -1.92
C GLY A 30 -16.41 5.37 -2.61
N GLU A 31 -15.82 4.96 -3.73
CA GLU A 31 -16.18 3.74 -4.44
C GLU A 31 -15.93 2.47 -3.60
N GLN A 32 -14.83 2.42 -2.84
CA GLN A 32 -14.46 1.30 -1.97
C GLN A 32 -15.59 0.93 -1.00
N THR A 33 -16.26 1.91 -0.40
CA THR A 33 -17.34 1.67 0.54
C THR A 33 -18.49 0.94 -0.14
N LEU A 34 -18.87 1.36 -1.35
CA LEU A 34 -19.91 0.71 -2.14
C LEU A 34 -19.54 -0.73 -2.52
N PHE A 35 -18.27 -0.99 -2.87
CA PHE A 35 -17.78 -2.32 -3.22
C PHE A 35 -17.79 -3.26 -2.00
N ILE A 36 -17.40 -2.76 -0.84
CA ILE A 36 -17.37 -3.55 0.40
C ILE A 36 -18.79 -3.99 0.78
N GLU A 37 -19.77 -3.09 0.73
CA GLU A 37 -21.15 -3.40 1.03
C GLU A 37 -21.77 -4.38 0.02
N ALA A 38 -21.50 -4.18 -1.28
CA ALA A 38 -22.10 -4.98 -2.34
C ALA A 38 -21.50 -6.39 -2.49
N LYS A 39 -20.27 -6.65 -2.00
CA LYS A 39 -19.47 -7.86 -2.29
C LYS A 39 -18.86 -8.52 -1.05
N ALA A 40 -19.52 -8.40 0.09
CA ALA A 40 -19.06 -8.96 1.38
C ALA A 40 -18.63 -10.44 1.29
N ASP A 41 -19.30 -11.26 0.46
CA ASP A 41 -19.03 -12.70 0.34
C ASP A 41 -17.74 -13.04 -0.43
N THR A 42 -17.26 -12.14 -1.29
CA THR A 42 -16.08 -12.39 -2.17
C THR A 42 -14.81 -11.76 -1.66
N LEU A 43 -14.91 -10.71 -0.84
CA LEU A 43 -13.78 -9.97 -0.29
C LEU A 43 -12.86 -10.80 0.61
N PRO A 44 -13.32 -11.79 1.42
CA PRO A 44 -12.43 -12.61 2.24
C PRO A 44 -11.32 -13.30 1.44
N GLN A 45 -11.59 -13.73 0.20
CA GLN A 45 -10.60 -14.35 -0.67
C GLN A 45 -9.48 -13.35 -1.06
N LEU A 46 -9.84 -12.07 -1.31
CA LEU A 46 -8.85 -11.03 -1.59
C LEU A 46 -7.98 -10.74 -0.35
N VAL A 47 -8.59 -10.73 0.84
CA VAL A 47 -7.86 -10.55 2.10
C VAL A 47 -6.82 -11.66 2.29
N ASP A 48 -7.18 -12.93 2.08
CA ASP A 48 -6.26 -14.05 2.21
C ASP A 48 -5.08 -13.96 1.23
N ILE A 49 -5.37 -13.61 -0.03
CA ILE A 49 -4.33 -13.41 -1.05
C ILE A 49 -3.43 -12.22 -0.67
N ALA A 50 -4.01 -11.10 -0.27
CA ALA A 50 -3.26 -9.92 0.12
C ALA A 50 -2.34 -10.19 1.33
N LYS A 51 -2.81 -10.91 2.35
CA LYS A 51 -2.00 -11.31 3.51
C LYS A 51 -0.78 -12.14 3.10
N ILE A 52 -0.94 -13.11 2.19
CA ILE A 52 0.17 -13.92 1.69
C ILE A 52 1.17 -13.02 0.94
N GLN A 53 0.68 -12.19 0.03
CA GLN A 53 1.52 -11.31 -0.79
C GLN A 53 2.23 -10.25 0.06
N SER A 54 1.56 -9.64 1.04
CA SER A 54 2.14 -8.65 1.95
C SER A 54 3.25 -9.26 2.81
N THR A 55 2.98 -10.45 3.38
CA THR A 55 3.97 -11.17 4.18
C THR A 55 5.18 -11.58 3.33
N GLU A 56 4.97 -12.07 2.12
CA GLU A 56 6.05 -12.41 1.19
C GLU A 56 6.88 -11.19 0.81
N ALA A 57 6.23 -10.20 0.22
CA ALA A 57 6.89 -9.06 -0.39
C ALA A 57 7.68 -8.23 0.63
N SER A 58 7.09 -7.93 1.79
CA SER A 58 7.78 -7.16 2.82
C SER A 58 9.03 -7.84 3.36
N ASN A 59 9.01 -9.16 3.53
CA ASN A 59 10.20 -9.92 3.94
C ASN A 59 11.21 -10.04 2.79
N LYS A 60 10.76 -10.22 1.56
CA LYS A 60 11.60 -10.34 0.37
C LYS A 60 12.38 -9.06 0.06
N ILE A 61 11.81 -7.88 0.32
CA ILE A 61 12.52 -6.59 0.22
C ILE A 61 13.77 -6.60 1.10
N GLU A 62 13.72 -7.23 2.27
CA GLU A 62 14.83 -7.35 3.23
C GLU A 62 15.70 -8.61 3.01
N GLY A 63 15.49 -9.35 1.93
CA GLY A 63 16.28 -10.56 1.64
C GLY A 63 15.89 -11.79 2.45
N ILE A 64 14.70 -11.82 3.05
CA ILE A 64 14.17 -12.92 3.87
C ILE A 64 13.25 -13.78 3.02
N TYR A 65 13.58 -15.06 2.86
CA TYR A 65 12.90 -15.98 1.94
C TYR A 65 12.55 -17.32 2.60
N THR A 66 11.49 -17.94 2.08
CA THR A 66 11.17 -19.36 2.29
C THR A 66 10.51 -19.90 1.01
N SER A 67 10.24 -21.21 0.92
CA SER A 67 9.50 -21.76 -0.22
C SER A 67 8.03 -21.35 -0.21
N ASP A 68 7.40 -21.30 -1.38
CA ASP A 68 6.00 -20.90 -1.54
C ASP A 68 5.03 -21.75 -0.69
N GLU A 69 5.29 -23.06 -0.59
CA GLU A 69 4.50 -23.97 0.23
C GLU A 69 4.62 -23.63 1.72
N ARG A 70 5.84 -23.38 2.18
CA ARG A 70 6.12 -22.98 3.57
C ARG A 70 5.52 -21.63 3.90
N LEU A 71 5.68 -20.65 2.99
CA LEU A 71 5.08 -19.34 3.13
C LEU A 71 3.58 -19.42 3.34
N LYS A 72 2.87 -20.11 2.44
CA LYS A 72 1.40 -20.30 2.53
C LYS A 72 1.00 -20.98 3.84
N ALA A 73 1.75 -22.01 4.24
CA ALA A 73 1.48 -22.72 5.50
C ALA A 73 1.73 -21.84 6.73
N LEU A 74 2.78 -21.02 6.73
CA LEU A 74 3.07 -20.05 7.80
C LEU A 74 2.02 -18.96 7.88
N VAL A 75 1.60 -18.38 6.75
CA VAL A 75 0.60 -17.31 6.74
C VAL A 75 -0.76 -17.81 7.21
N LYS A 76 -1.13 -19.05 6.88
CA LYS A 76 -2.35 -19.71 7.37
C LYS A 76 -2.25 -20.26 8.81
N ASP A 77 -1.12 -20.04 9.47
CA ASP A 77 -0.81 -20.58 10.80
C ASP A 77 -0.97 -22.11 10.93
N SER A 78 -0.82 -22.82 9.82
CA SER A 78 -0.95 -24.28 9.76
C SER A 78 0.36 -25.02 10.04
N THR A 79 1.47 -24.30 10.31
CA THR A 79 2.78 -24.86 10.60
C THR A 79 3.60 -23.96 11.51
N ARG A 80 4.55 -24.55 12.25
CA ARG A 80 5.51 -23.80 13.06
C ARG A 80 6.74 -23.38 12.26
N PRO A 81 7.31 -22.19 12.51
CA PRO A 81 8.55 -21.75 11.86
C PRO A 81 9.73 -22.61 12.31
N ARG A 82 10.62 -22.94 11.38
CA ARG A 82 11.80 -23.82 11.58
C ARG A 82 13.12 -23.08 11.48
N THR A 83 13.23 -22.17 10.51
CA THR A 83 14.44 -21.38 10.27
C THR A 83 14.30 -19.96 10.82
N ARG A 84 15.40 -19.20 10.87
CA ARG A 84 15.39 -17.80 11.22
C ARG A 84 14.42 -17.03 10.30
N ASN A 85 14.58 -17.18 8.97
CA ASN A 85 13.72 -16.51 8.01
C ASN A 85 12.23 -16.83 8.25
N GLU A 86 11.89 -18.09 8.52
CA GLU A 86 10.51 -18.48 8.80
C GLU A 86 9.97 -17.87 10.10
N ARG A 87 10.81 -17.69 11.13
CA ARG A 87 10.44 -17.01 12.37
C ARG A 87 10.13 -15.54 12.15
N GLU A 88 10.95 -14.86 11.35
CA GLU A 88 10.74 -13.46 10.97
C GLU A 88 9.48 -13.29 10.10
N ILE A 89 9.23 -14.21 9.16
CA ILE A 89 8.00 -14.26 8.36
C ILE A 89 6.76 -14.47 9.25
N ALA A 90 6.82 -15.39 10.22
CA ALA A 90 5.72 -15.64 11.13
C ALA A 90 5.44 -14.44 12.05
N GLY A 91 6.48 -13.76 12.54
CA GLY A 91 6.33 -12.52 13.32
C GLY A 91 5.66 -11.40 12.49
N TYR A 92 6.10 -11.20 11.25
CA TYR A 92 5.48 -10.24 10.35
C TYR A 92 3.99 -10.53 10.13
N ARG A 93 3.65 -11.80 9.81
CA ARG A 93 2.26 -12.26 9.66
C ARG A 93 1.40 -11.89 10.87
N ASP A 94 1.90 -12.13 12.08
CA ASP A 94 1.13 -11.91 13.29
C ASP A 94 0.86 -10.42 13.53
N VAL A 95 1.87 -9.57 13.32
CA VAL A 95 1.69 -8.10 13.41
C VAL A 95 0.72 -7.62 12.31
N LEU A 96 0.84 -8.12 11.09
CA LEU A 96 -0.08 -7.79 9.99
C LEU A 96 -1.52 -8.17 10.35
N ASN A 97 -1.76 -9.37 10.89
CA ASN A 97 -3.08 -9.79 11.34
C ASN A 97 -3.62 -8.88 12.45
N THR A 98 -2.80 -8.55 13.43
CA THR A 98 -3.18 -7.63 14.52
C THR A 98 -3.62 -6.28 13.97
N ILE A 99 -2.89 -5.72 13.01
CA ILE A 99 -3.24 -4.45 12.33
C ILE A 99 -4.54 -4.60 11.54
N HIS A 100 -4.70 -5.67 10.75
CA HIS A 100 -5.91 -5.91 9.96
C HIS A 100 -7.19 -5.98 10.80
N GLU A 101 -7.09 -6.54 12.00
CA GLU A 101 -8.24 -6.79 12.88
C GLU A 101 -8.50 -5.65 13.87
N ASN A 102 -7.43 -4.96 14.33
CA ASN A 102 -7.52 -4.08 15.49
C ASN A 102 -6.98 -2.65 15.26
N HIS A 103 -6.76 -2.21 14.01
CA HIS A 103 -6.14 -0.92 13.71
C HIS A 103 -6.79 0.28 14.42
N ASP A 104 -8.11 0.28 14.64
CA ASP A 104 -8.81 1.38 15.32
C ASP A 104 -8.32 1.59 16.78
N TYR A 105 -7.88 0.51 17.43
CA TYR A 105 -7.44 0.51 18.82
C TYR A 105 -5.92 0.61 18.99
N ILE A 106 -5.15 0.73 17.90
CA ILE A 106 -3.69 0.77 17.90
C ILE A 106 -3.20 2.19 17.57
N PRO A 107 -3.03 3.09 18.56
CA PRO A 107 -2.53 4.44 18.29
C PRO A 107 -1.03 4.43 17.96
N PRO A 108 -0.54 5.33 17.10
CA PRO A 108 0.88 5.43 16.76
C PRO A 108 1.67 6.15 17.88
N LYS A 109 1.87 5.45 19.00
CA LYS A 109 2.63 5.93 20.16
C LYS A 109 3.96 5.18 20.29
N PRO A 110 4.99 5.77 20.92
CA PRO A 110 6.29 5.13 21.12
C PRO A 110 6.19 3.74 21.74
N SER A 111 5.38 3.57 22.79
CA SER A 111 5.15 2.27 23.44
C SER A 111 4.53 1.22 22.52
N ILE A 112 3.64 1.63 21.63
CA ILE A 112 3.00 0.77 20.63
C ILE A 112 4.01 0.39 19.53
N ILE A 113 4.81 1.32 19.07
CA ILE A 113 5.90 1.05 18.10
C ILE A 113 6.86 -0.01 18.67
N LEU A 114 7.26 0.13 19.94
CA LEU A 114 8.07 -0.86 20.64
C LEU A 114 7.34 -2.22 20.77
N GLN A 115 6.04 -2.22 21.04
CA GLN A 115 5.25 -3.45 21.13
C GLN A 115 5.16 -4.15 19.76
N LEU A 116 4.83 -3.43 18.69
CA LEU A 116 4.77 -4.00 17.35
C LEU A 116 6.13 -4.57 16.91
N HIS A 117 7.22 -3.89 17.26
CA HIS A 117 8.57 -4.41 17.01
C HIS A 117 8.88 -5.67 17.85
N ARG A 118 8.42 -5.74 19.10
CA ARG A 118 8.54 -6.95 19.92
C ARG A 118 7.78 -8.11 19.29
N ASP A 119 6.57 -7.87 18.83
CA ASP A 119 5.72 -8.88 18.23
C ASP A 119 6.28 -9.36 16.88
N LEU A 120 6.94 -8.48 16.12
CA LEU A 120 7.66 -8.83 14.89
C LEU A 120 8.77 -9.86 15.14
N TYR A 121 9.40 -9.84 16.30
CA TYR A 121 10.50 -10.74 16.70
C TYR A 121 10.11 -11.79 17.73
N LYS A 122 8.83 -11.98 18.02
CA LYS A 122 8.38 -12.88 19.11
C LYS A 122 8.82 -14.33 18.97
N PHE A 123 9.14 -14.78 17.76
CA PHE A 123 9.64 -16.14 17.49
C PHE A 123 11.17 -16.24 17.51
N GLU A 124 11.90 -15.11 17.56
CA GLU A 124 13.39 -15.08 17.56
C GLU A 124 14.01 -15.11 18.96
N GLY A 125 13.20 -14.93 20.01
CA GLY A 125 13.66 -14.84 21.39
C GLY A 125 13.52 -13.43 21.99
N MET A 126 13.49 -13.37 23.33
CA MET A 126 13.03 -12.17 24.06
C MET A 126 13.97 -10.94 23.99
N ASP A 127 15.19 -11.06 23.48
CA ASP A 127 16.18 -9.98 23.60
C ASP A 127 16.30 -9.07 22.36
N ILE A 128 15.71 -9.45 21.22
CA ILE A 128 15.87 -8.72 19.96
C ILE A 128 14.80 -7.65 19.77
N GLY A 129 13.54 -7.97 20.11
CA GLY A 129 12.38 -7.12 19.81
C GLY A 129 12.02 -6.12 20.93
N GLY A 130 11.45 -4.98 20.53
CA GLY A 130 10.84 -4.02 21.47
C GLY A 130 11.81 -3.14 22.26
N ARG A 131 13.03 -2.97 21.77
CA ARG A 131 14.04 -2.08 22.37
C ARG A 131 14.67 -1.21 21.31
N TYR A 132 14.87 0.06 21.61
CA TYR A 132 15.64 0.94 20.74
C TYR A 132 17.09 0.47 20.63
N LYS A 133 17.73 0.84 19.53
CA LYS A 133 19.17 0.64 19.32
C LYS A 133 19.98 1.30 20.43
N THR A 134 21.08 0.66 20.81
CA THR A 134 22.01 1.13 21.85
C THR A 134 23.34 1.63 21.28
N SER A 135 23.56 1.41 19.99
CA SER A 135 24.72 1.87 19.23
C SER A 135 24.23 2.48 17.91
N ASP A 136 25.03 3.41 17.39
CA ASP A 136 24.73 4.00 16.10
C ASP A 136 24.82 2.97 14.99
N ASN A 137 23.88 3.03 14.06
CA ASN A 137 23.84 2.20 12.87
C ASN A 137 24.06 3.05 11.61
N ILE A 138 24.37 2.39 10.51
CA ILE A 138 24.51 2.99 9.19
C ILE A 138 23.64 2.23 8.21
N ILE A 139 23.12 2.93 7.20
CA ILE A 139 22.45 2.32 6.06
C ILE A 139 23.45 2.31 4.91
N GLU A 140 23.87 1.10 4.52
CA GLU A 140 24.77 0.88 3.40
C GLU A 140 23.99 0.59 2.11
N GLU A 141 24.58 0.96 0.98
CA GLU A 141 24.20 0.48 -0.35
C GLU A 141 25.38 -0.23 -1.00
N GLN A 142 25.09 -1.12 -1.92
CA GLN A 142 26.08 -1.83 -2.69
C GLN A 142 25.83 -1.57 -4.17
N ASP A 143 26.88 -1.14 -4.88
CA ASP A 143 26.84 -0.93 -6.32
C ASP A 143 26.88 -2.28 -7.10
N ALA A 144 26.75 -2.21 -8.43
CA ALA A 144 26.79 -3.38 -9.30
C ALA A 144 28.15 -4.11 -9.26
N GLU A 145 29.21 -3.42 -8.91
CA GLU A 145 30.59 -3.94 -8.77
C GLU A 145 30.85 -4.56 -7.38
N GLY A 146 29.87 -4.44 -6.45
CA GLY A 146 29.99 -4.99 -5.10
C GLY A 146 30.63 -4.05 -4.07
N ASN A 147 30.95 -2.80 -4.43
CA ASN A 147 31.49 -1.82 -3.49
C ASN A 147 30.38 -1.30 -2.56
N LYS A 148 30.71 -1.21 -1.28
CA LYS A 148 29.80 -0.68 -0.27
C LYS A 148 30.05 0.80 -0.03
N SER A 149 28.98 1.58 -0.03
CA SER A 149 29.00 2.99 0.37
C SER A 149 27.94 3.28 1.43
N VAL A 150 28.17 4.28 2.27
CA VAL A 150 27.18 4.71 3.26
C VAL A 150 26.15 5.57 2.55
N ARG A 151 24.92 5.05 2.42
CA ARG A 151 23.81 5.77 1.83
C ARG A 151 23.22 6.80 2.78
N PHE A 152 23.08 6.45 4.04
CA PHE A 152 22.49 7.34 5.05
C PHE A 152 23.02 7.00 6.45
N ARG A 153 23.19 8.02 7.29
CA ARG A 153 23.49 7.87 8.71
C ARG A 153 22.26 8.24 9.52
N PRO A 154 21.57 7.26 10.12
CA PRO A 154 20.39 7.51 10.95
C PRO A 154 20.69 8.38 12.17
N MET A 155 19.62 8.79 12.87
CA MET A 155 19.71 9.46 14.16
C MET A 155 20.61 8.69 15.14
N PRO A 156 21.48 9.35 15.93
CA PRO A 156 22.26 8.68 16.97
C PRO A 156 21.40 7.90 17.97
N ALA A 157 21.94 6.81 18.53
CA ALA A 157 21.19 5.94 19.42
C ALA A 157 20.62 6.68 20.64
N TRP A 158 21.38 7.58 21.22
CA TRP A 158 20.97 8.33 22.42
C TRP A 158 19.86 9.36 22.17
N GLU A 159 19.70 9.86 20.93
CA GLU A 159 18.60 10.76 20.54
C GLU A 159 17.33 10.00 20.10
N THR A 160 17.45 8.73 19.78
CA THR A 160 16.37 7.92 19.17
C THR A 160 15.06 7.91 19.97
N PRO A 161 15.04 7.71 21.29
CA PRO A 161 13.79 7.69 22.07
C PRO A 161 13.02 9.01 21.98
N GLU A 162 13.73 10.14 22.14
CA GLU A 162 13.12 11.48 22.07
C GLU A 162 12.65 11.79 20.65
N ALA A 163 13.39 11.39 19.62
CA ALA A 163 13.00 11.59 18.23
C ALA A 163 11.70 10.84 17.89
N ILE A 164 11.55 9.60 18.32
CA ILE A 164 10.31 8.82 18.10
C ILE A 164 9.13 9.45 18.84
N GLU A 165 9.34 9.96 20.05
CA GLU A 165 8.29 10.67 20.78
C GLU A 165 7.82 11.92 20.03
N LYS A 166 8.76 12.74 19.54
CA LYS A 166 8.48 13.96 18.77
C LYS A 166 7.78 13.67 17.44
N ILE A 167 8.19 12.62 16.72
CA ILE A 167 7.53 12.19 15.48
C ILE A 167 6.07 11.80 15.75
N CYS A 168 5.83 10.99 16.79
CA CYS A 168 4.47 10.58 17.16
C CYS A 168 3.63 11.78 17.60
N GLN A 169 4.19 12.71 18.35
CA GLN A 169 3.49 13.93 18.78
C GLN A 169 3.15 14.80 17.57
N SER A 170 4.12 15.09 16.69
CA SER A 170 3.90 15.90 15.49
C SER A 170 2.85 15.29 14.56
N TYR A 171 2.84 13.96 14.43
CA TYR A 171 1.82 13.23 13.68
C TYR A 171 0.42 13.43 14.28
N ASP A 172 0.29 13.22 15.59
CA ASP A 172 -1.00 13.36 16.31
C ASP A 172 -1.52 14.80 16.23
N GLU A 173 -0.64 15.78 16.46
CA GLU A 173 -0.98 17.19 16.33
C GLU A 173 -1.41 17.58 14.91
N ALA A 174 -0.79 17.05 13.88
CA ALA A 174 -1.14 17.32 12.49
C ALA A 174 -2.50 16.70 12.13
N LEU A 175 -2.76 15.46 12.54
CA LEU A 175 -4.06 14.81 12.29
C LEU A 175 -5.23 15.47 13.01
N ASN A 176 -5.00 16.05 14.18
CA ASN A 176 -6.02 16.81 14.92
C ASN A 176 -6.26 18.22 14.34
N SER A 177 -5.54 18.59 13.27
CA SER A 177 -5.75 19.85 12.55
C SER A 177 -6.79 19.67 11.46
N GLU A 178 -7.82 20.52 11.41
CA GLU A 178 -8.98 20.36 10.51
C GLU A 178 -8.68 20.41 9.00
N ASN A 179 -7.47 20.85 8.61
CA ASN A 179 -7.16 21.17 7.21
C ASN A 179 -5.99 20.33 6.63
N ILE A 180 -5.57 19.27 7.30
CA ILE A 180 -4.41 18.48 6.83
C ILE A 180 -4.88 17.07 6.44
N ASP A 181 -4.54 16.68 5.20
CA ASP A 181 -4.86 15.35 4.70
C ASP A 181 -3.89 14.30 5.26
N ALA A 182 -4.43 13.26 5.87
CA ALA A 182 -3.65 12.15 6.41
C ALA A 182 -2.76 11.48 5.35
N LEU A 183 -3.17 11.46 4.08
CA LEU A 183 -2.40 10.89 2.97
C LEU A 183 -1.05 11.60 2.75
N ILE A 184 -0.92 12.87 3.15
CA ILE A 184 0.35 13.60 3.09
C ILE A 184 1.18 13.29 4.33
N ILE A 185 0.55 13.30 5.51
CA ILE A 185 1.26 13.18 6.79
C ILE A 185 1.80 11.76 7.02
N ILE A 186 1.08 10.74 6.55
CA ILE A 186 1.50 9.34 6.70
C ILE A 186 2.87 9.08 6.06
N PRO A 187 3.13 9.40 4.78
CA PRO A 187 4.46 9.24 4.20
C PRO A 187 5.54 10.09 4.87
N MET A 188 5.23 11.31 5.33
CA MET A 188 6.17 12.13 6.09
C MET A 188 6.61 11.44 7.39
N PHE A 189 5.65 10.92 8.15
CA PHE A 189 5.91 10.13 9.36
C PHE A 189 6.79 8.90 9.05
N VAL A 190 6.46 8.17 7.99
CA VAL A 190 7.19 6.95 7.59
C VAL A 190 8.62 7.28 7.17
N LEU A 191 8.84 8.36 6.42
CA LEU A 191 10.19 8.83 6.07
C LEU A 191 11.00 9.17 7.32
N ASP A 192 10.45 9.96 8.23
CA ASP A 192 11.15 10.35 9.46
C ASP A 192 11.43 9.14 10.36
N PHE A 193 10.50 8.19 10.46
CA PHE A 193 10.72 6.92 11.15
C PHE A 193 11.92 6.16 10.55
N LEU A 194 12.01 6.07 9.21
CA LEU A 194 13.11 5.42 8.51
C LEU A 194 14.43 6.17 8.68
N CYS A 195 14.41 7.50 8.75
CA CYS A 195 15.61 8.32 9.00
C CYS A 195 16.09 8.24 10.45
N VAL A 196 15.18 8.15 11.42
CA VAL A 196 15.55 7.85 12.83
C VAL A 196 16.10 6.44 12.95
N HIS A 197 15.53 5.48 12.23
CA HIS A 197 15.95 4.07 12.19
C HIS A 197 16.11 3.48 13.60
N PRO A 198 15.01 3.41 14.38
CA PRO A 198 15.07 3.28 15.83
C PRO A 198 15.58 1.93 16.34
N PHE A 199 15.65 0.90 15.50
CA PHE A 199 16.00 -0.46 15.87
C PHE A 199 17.28 -0.93 15.20
N ASN A 200 17.91 -1.96 15.73
CA ASN A 200 19.07 -2.58 15.09
C ASN A 200 18.70 -3.33 13.81
N ASP A 201 17.47 -3.87 13.73
CA ASP A 201 16.92 -4.60 12.58
C ASP A 201 15.40 -4.43 12.54
N GLY A 202 14.77 -4.73 11.38
CA GLY A 202 13.31 -4.71 11.22
C GLY A 202 12.68 -3.35 10.97
N ASN A 203 13.46 -2.27 10.84
CA ASN A 203 12.93 -0.93 10.61
C ASN A 203 12.13 -0.84 9.31
N GLY A 204 12.62 -1.44 8.21
CA GLY A 204 11.91 -1.45 6.93
C GLY A 204 10.58 -2.22 7.00
N ARG A 205 10.57 -3.39 7.60
CA ARG A 205 9.33 -4.19 7.78
C ARG A 205 8.32 -3.47 8.66
N LEU A 206 8.80 -2.89 9.77
CA LEU A 206 7.92 -2.15 10.68
C LEU A 206 7.40 -0.86 10.05
N SER A 207 8.20 -0.15 9.25
CA SER A 207 7.72 1.07 8.54
C SER A 207 6.58 0.75 7.57
N ARG A 208 6.64 -0.38 6.86
CA ARG A 208 5.54 -0.82 5.96
C ARG A 208 4.30 -1.24 6.76
N LEU A 209 4.45 -1.92 7.89
CA LEU A 209 3.33 -2.22 8.80
C LEU A 209 2.72 -0.95 9.40
N LEU A 210 3.54 0.03 9.79
CA LEU A 210 3.06 1.34 10.26
C LEU A 210 2.32 2.09 9.14
N THR A 211 2.78 2.01 7.90
CA THR A 211 2.07 2.58 6.75
C THR A 211 0.65 2.03 6.65
N LEU A 212 0.48 0.70 6.72
CA LEU A 212 -0.85 0.08 6.70
C LEU A 212 -1.69 0.51 7.89
N LEU A 213 -1.12 0.48 9.10
CA LEU A 213 -1.82 0.90 10.31
C LEU A 213 -2.37 2.31 10.19
N LEU A 214 -1.53 3.26 9.77
CA LEU A 214 -1.90 4.67 9.69
C LEU A 214 -2.92 4.94 8.57
N LEU A 215 -2.79 4.25 7.42
CA LEU A 215 -3.78 4.30 6.34
C LEU A 215 -5.14 3.78 6.81
N TYR A 216 -5.19 2.62 7.50
CA TYR A 216 -6.45 2.04 7.97
C TYR A 216 -7.12 2.91 9.01
N ARG A 217 -6.39 3.45 9.97
CA ARG A 217 -6.90 4.42 10.94
C ARG A 217 -7.48 5.68 10.33
N SER A 218 -6.99 6.05 9.14
CA SER A 218 -7.50 7.18 8.34
C SER A 218 -8.62 6.77 7.36
N GLY A 219 -9.07 5.51 7.42
CA GLY A 219 -10.16 4.97 6.59
C GLY A 219 -9.75 4.52 5.18
N TYR A 220 -8.45 4.45 4.87
CA TYR A 220 -7.94 3.94 3.59
C TYR A 220 -7.55 2.47 3.73
N ILE A 221 -8.54 1.58 3.62
CA ILE A 221 -8.38 0.14 3.92
C ILE A 221 -8.03 -0.72 2.71
N VAL A 222 -7.68 -0.12 1.58
CA VAL A 222 -7.34 -0.86 0.34
C VAL A 222 -6.24 -1.90 0.55
N GLY A 223 -5.28 -1.62 1.44
CA GLY A 223 -4.21 -2.55 1.81
C GLY A 223 -4.67 -3.87 2.43
N LYS A 224 -5.94 -3.98 2.90
CA LYS A 224 -6.54 -5.26 3.32
C LYS A 224 -6.79 -6.21 2.15
N TYR A 225 -7.04 -5.67 0.96
CA TYR A 225 -7.47 -6.41 -0.23
C TYR A 225 -6.39 -6.51 -1.30
N ILE A 226 -5.47 -5.54 -1.33
CA ILE A 226 -4.34 -5.46 -2.27
C ILE A 226 -3.07 -5.21 -1.48
N SER A 227 -2.04 -6.02 -1.72
CA SER A 227 -0.76 -5.85 -1.03
C SER A 227 -0.03 -4.60 -1.49
N ILE A 228 0.05 -3.59 -0.65
CA ILE A 228 0.86 -2.39 -0.86
C ILE A 228 2.35 -2.77 -0.90
N GLU A 229 2.78 -3.71 -0.05
CA GLU A 229 4.16 -4.20 0.00
C GLU A 229 4.57 -4.91 -1.30
N LYS A 230 3.63 -5.59 -1.96
CA LYS A 230 3.89 -6.20 -3.27
C LYS A 230 4.13 -5.16 -4.35
N LEU A 231 3.36 -4.07 -4.35
CA LEU A 231 3.56 -2.95 -5.26
C LEU A 231 4.91 -2.25 -5.00
N ILE A 232 5.29 -2.08 -3.74
CA ILE A 232 6.61 -1.55 -3.35
C ILE A 232 7.73 -2.51 -3.81
N GLU A 233 7.57 -3.82 -3.62
CA GLU A 233 8.56 -4.83 -4.05
C GLU A 233 8.78 -4.78 -5.56
N GLN A 234 7.72 -4.63 -6.34
CA GLN A 234 7.77 -4.52 -7.80
C GLN A 234 8.45 -3.23 -8.30
N THR A 235 8.47 -2.19 -7.48
CA THR A 235 9.07 -0.87 -7.78
C THR A 235 10.19 -0.54 -6.79
N LYS A 236 10.91 -1.55 -6.34
CA LYS A 236 11.90 -1.46 -5.25
C LYS A 236 12.97 -0.40 -5.50
N GLU A 237 13.47 -0.28 -6.71
CA GLU A 237 14.48 0.72 -7.07
C GLU A 237 13.93 2.14 -6.89
N ILE A 238 12.73 2.42 -7.41
CA ILE A 238 12.08 3.73 -7.30
C ILE A 238 11.77 4.05 -5.82
N TYR A 239 11.37 3.05 -5.03
CA TYR A 239 11.17 3.21 -3.58
C TYR A 239 12.44 3.70 -2.90
N TYR A 240 13.57 3.05 -3.12
CA TYR A 240 14.83 3.44 -2.50
C TYR A 240 15.38 4.76 -3.04
N GLU A 241 15.19 5.05 -4.34
CA GLU A 241 15.54 6.35 -4.93
C GLU A 241 14.73 7.48 -4.26
N SER A 242 13.43 7.31 -4.12
CA SER A 242 12.57 8.30 -3.46
C SER A 242 12.95 8.55 -2.00
N LEU A 243 13.32 7.48 -1.26
CA LEU A 243 13.85 7.60 0.09
C LEU A 243 15.17 8.37 0.13
N GLN A 244 16.09 8.09 -0.79
CA GLN A 244 17.38 8.75 -0.87
C GLN A 244 17.22 10.25 -1.16
N LEU A 245 16.42 10.61 -2.15
CA LEU A 245 16.12 11.99 -2.48
C LEU A 245 15.50 12.73 -1.29
N SER A 246 14.54 12.10 -0.62
CA SER A 246 13.83 12.74 0.49
C SER A 246 14.60 12.75 1.81
N SER A 247 15.65 11.94 1.96
CA SER A 247 16.52 11.97 3.16
C SER A 247 17.73 12.90 3.05
N ALA A 248 18.00 13.47 1.87
CA ALA A 248 19.10 14.40 1.68
C ALA A 248 18.90 15.67 2.54
N GLY A 249 19.90 16.04 3.35
CA GLY A 249 19.82 17.21 4.26
C GLY A 249 18.84 17.03 5.43
N TRP A 250 18.46 15.79 5.75
CA TRP A 250 17.46 15.51 6.78
C TRP A 250 17.88 15.99 8.18
N HIS A 251 19.14 15.82 8.56
CA HIS A 251 19.67 16.27 9.87
C HIS A 251 19.66 17.79 10.03
N GLU A 252 19.77 18.52 8.93
CA GLU A 252 19.81 19.98 8.86
C GLU A 252 18.43 20.63 8.69
N ASN A 253 17.33 19.86 8.74
CA ASN A 253 15.98 20.30 8.39
C ASN A 253 15.87 20.89 6.97
N LYS A 254 16.63 20.35 6.01
CA LYS A 254 16.68 20.81 4.62
C LYS A 254 16.21 19.73 3.63
N ASN A 255 15.68 18.63 4.15
CA ASN A 255 15.16 17.56 3.33
C ASN A 255 13.87 17.97 2.62
N ASP A 256 13.60 17.30 1.50
CA ASP A 256 12.36 17.44 0.74
C ASP A 256 11.53 16.17 0.87
N TYR A 257 10.34 16.26 1.45
CA TYR A 257 9.42 15.13 1.57
C TYR A 257 8.74 14.76 0.24
N GLU A 258 8.72 15.67 -0.74
CA GLU A 258 7.91 15.52 -1.96
C GLU A 258 8.20 14.21 -2.73
N PRO A 259 9.45 13.80 -3.01
CA PRO A 259 9.73 12.59 -3.78
C PRO A 259 9.12 11.34 -3.15
N PHE A 260 9.26 11.18 -1.83
CA PHE A 260 8.73 10.02 -1.13
C PHE A 260 7.21 10.06 -0.96
N VAL A 261 6.64 11.23 -0.68
CA VAL A 261 5.19 11.45 -0.63
C VAL A 261 4.55 11.11 -1.97
N LYS A 262 5.08 11.62 -3.08
CA LYS A 262 4.59 11.32 -4.44
C LYS A 262 4.65 9.83 -4.75
N TYR A 263 5.77 9.19 -4.43
CA TYR A 263 5.92 7.75 -4.63
C TYR A 263 4.84 6.97 -3.86
N MET A 264 4.66 7.24 -2.58
CA MET A 264 3.69 6.53 -1.73
C MET A 264 2.24 6.77 -2.19
N LEU A 265 1.89 7.98 -2.57
CA LEU A 265 0.57 8.28 -3.14
C LEU A 265 0.35 7.52 -4.46
N GLY A 266 1.36 7.46 -5.33
CA GLY A 266 1.32 6.66 -6.55
C GLY A 266 1.08 5.18 -6.30
N VAL A 267 1.72 4.60 -5.29
CA VAL A 267 1.49 3.20 -4.84
C VAL A 267 0.05 3.00 -4.35
N ILE A 268 -0.49 3.95 -3.57
CA ILE A 268 -1.87 3.87 -3.07
C ILE A 268 -2.87 3.94 -4.24
N VAL A 269 -2.66 4.84 -5.21
CA VAL A 269 -3.48 4.90 -6.44
C VAL A 269 -3.42 3.57 -7.20
N ALA A 270 -2.22 2.99 -7.36
CA ALA A 270 -2.07 1.69 -8.02
C ALA A 270 -2.83 0.58 -7.28
N ALA A 271 -2.78 0.57 -5.94
CA ALA A 271 -3.53 -0.39 -5.11
C ALA A 271 -5.05 -0.26 -5.32
N TYR A 272 -5.58 0.95 -5.34
CA TYR A 272 -7.01 1.18 -5.61
C TYR A 272 -7.43 0.77 -7.03
N ARG A 273 -6.62 1.07 -8.04
CA ARG A 273 -6.88 0.62 -9.43
C ARG A 273 -6.90 -0.90 -9.54
N GLU A 274 -5.95 -1.57 -8.89
CA GLU A 274 -5.92 -3.03 -8.85
C GLU A 274 -7.13 -3.60 -8.09
N PHE A 275 -7.53 -2.98 -6.97
CA PHE A 275 -8.73 -3.36 -6.22
C PHE A 275 -9.98 -3.28 -7.08
N SER A 276 -10.23 -2.15 -7.73
CA SER A 276 -11.39 -1.96 -8.62
C SER A 276 -11.41 -2.99 -9.76
N SER A 277 -10.24 -3.28 -10.35
CA SER A 277 -10.10 -4.31 -11.38
C SER A 277 -10.45 -5.71 -10.86
N ARG A 278 -9.94 -6.11 -9.70
CA ARG A 278 -10.20 -7.43 -9.11
C ARG A 278 -11.66 -7.58 -8.68
N VAL A 279 -12.27 -6.55 -8.10
CA VAL A 279 -13.70 -6.56 -7.73
C VAL A 279 -14.55 -6.69 -8.98
N SER A 280 -14.24 -5.98 -10.06
CA SER A 280 -14.94 -6.12 -11.34
C SER A 280 -14.87 -7.55 -11.90
N LEU A 281 -13.70 -8.19 -11.82
CA LEU A 281 -13.53 -9.59 -12.24
C LEU A 281 -14.36 -10.55 -11.38
N LEU A 282 -14.39 -10.36 -10.06
CA LEU A 282 -15.19 -11.19 -9.14
C LEU A 282 -16.69 -10.99 -9.35
N THR A 283 -17.11 -9.79 -9.70
CA THR A 283 -18.52 -9.48 -10.03
C THR A 283 -19.00 -10.26 -11.26
N THR A 284 -18.09 -10.57 -12.16
CA THR A 284 -18.38 -11.28 -13.41
C THR A 284 -18.08 -12.78 -13.36
N GLN A 285 -17.59 -13.32 -12.24
CA GLN A 285 -17.42 -14.77 -12.08
C GLN A 285 -18.79 -15.47 -12.12
N GLY A 286 -18.92 -16.44 -13.02
CA GLY A 286 -20.18 -17.16 -13.26
C GLY A 286 -21.07 -16.55 -14.34
N MET A 287 -20.82 -15.34 -14.79
CA MET A 287 -21.51 -14.76 -15.94
C MET A 287 -20.95 -15.32 -17.26
N SER A 288 -21.83 -15.51 -18.26
CA SER A 288 -21.36 -15.78 -19.61
C SER A 288 -20.55 -14.62 -20.17
N LYS A 289 -19.63 -14.88 -21.12
CA LYS A 289 -18.85 -13.81 -21.75
C LYS A 289 -19.71 -12.67 -22.32
N PRO A 290 -20.84 -12.93 -22.99
CA PRO A 290 -21.78 -11.89 -23.43
C PRO A 290 -22.40 -11.10 -22.27
N ASP A 291 -22.78 -11.76 -21.15
CA ASP A 291 -23.36 -11.06 -20.01
C ASP A 291 -22.36 -10.15 -19.33
N ARG A 292 -21.07 -10.53 -19.28
CA ARG A 292 -19.98 -9.67 -18.79
C ARG A 292 -19.84 -8.40 -19.65
N VAL A 293 -19.94 -8.52 -20.97
CA VAL A 293 -19.94 -7.36 -21.87
C VAL A 293 -21.15 -6.44 -21.58
N LYS A 294 -22.32 -7.03 -21.38
CA LYS A 294 -23.55 -6.32 -21.02
C LYS A 294 -23.36 -5.52 -19.73
N GLU A 295 -22.83 -6.15 -18.69
CA GLU A 295 -22.65 -5.51 -17.39
C GLU A 295 -21.61 -4.39 -17.41
N ILE A 296 -20.52 -4.53 -18.18
CA ILE A 296 -19.52 -3.47 -18.38
C ILE A 296 -20.18 -2.21 -18.99
N ILE A 297 -21.05 -2.38 -19.98
CA ILE A 297 -21.71 -1.24 -20.62
C ILE A 297 -22.71 -0.61 -19.65
N ARG A 298 -23.48 -1.42 -18.94
CA ARG A 298 -24.47 -0.99 -17.95
C ARG A 298 -23.85 -0.20 -16.80
N ALA A 299 -22.70 -0.65 -16.29
CA ALA A 299 -21.99 0.00 -15.21
C ALA A 299 -21.18 1.25 -15.64
N THR A 300 -21.07 1.50 -16.96
CA THR A 300 -20.33 2.66 -17.47
C THR A 300 -21.25 3.86 -17.59
N LEU A 301 -20.93 4.92 -16.84
CA LEU A 301 -21.61 6.21 -16.96
C LEU A 301 -21.21 6.88 -18.29
N GLY A 302 -22.08 6.79 -19.29
CA GLY A 302 -21.87 7.41 -20.61
C GLY A 302 -21.39 6.44 -21.71
N PRO A 303 -21.08 6.97 -22.91
CA PRO A 303 -20.73 6.15 -24.06
C PRO A 303 -19.37 5.49 -23.94
N ILE A 304 -19.28 4.18 -24.20
CA ILE A 304 -18.05 3.37 -24.17
C ILE A 304 -17.70 2.83 -25.56
N THR A 305 -16.41 2.75 -25.89
CA THR A 305 -15.92 2.18 -27.14
C THR A 305 -15.64 0.68 -27.01
N LYS A 306 -15.58 -0.03 -28.14
CA LYS A 306 -15.17 -1.45 -28.18
C LYS A 306 -13.78 -1.68 -27.58
N THR A 307 -12.85 -0.76 -27.80
CA THR A 307 -11.48 -0.84 -27.27
C THR A 307 -11.47 -0.76 -25.75
N GLU A 308 -12.25 0.14 -25.16
CA GLU A 308 -12.40 0.27 -23.72
C GLU A 308 -13.07 -0.97 -23.09
N ILE A 309 -14.07 -1.56 -23.77
CA ILE A 309 -14.67 -2.84 -23.33
C ILE A 309 -13.63 -3.95 -23.32
N LEU A 310 -12.83 -4.09 -24.37
CA LEU A 310 -11.75 -5.10 -24.46
C LEU A 310 -10.70 -4.88 -23.38
N ALA A 311 -10.36 -3.64 -23.05
CA ALA A 311 -9.43 -3.33 -21.97
C ALA A 311 -9.97 -3.74 -20.59
N LYS A 312 -11.29 -3.66 -20.38
CA LYS A 312 -11.97 -4.10 -19.15
C LYS A 312 -12.21 -5.61 -19.06
N CYS A 313 -12.12 -6.35 -20.16
CA CYS A 313 -12.27 -7.81 -20.21
C CYS A 313 -11.25 -8.46 -21.16
N PRO A 314 -9.95 -8.46 -20.80
CA PRO A 314 -8.87 -8.92 -21.69
C PRO A 314 -8.92 -10.41 -22.02
N ASP A 315 -9.66 -11.21 -21.26
CA ASP A 315 -9.90 -12.64 -21.47
C ASP A 315 -11.01 -12.94 -22.47
N ILE A 316 -11.74 -11.92 -22.96
CA ILE A 316 -12.81 -12.06 -23.96
C ILE A 316 -12.27 -11.65 -25.33
N SER A 317 -12.40 -12.56 -26.31
CA SER A 317 -11.94 -12.28 -27.67
C SER A 317 -12.72 -11.13 -28.31
N GLN A 318 -12.06 -10.38 -29.20
CA GLN A 318 -12.69 -9.29 -29.96
C GLN A 318 -13.95 -9.74 -30.69
N VAL A 319 -13.94 -10.97 -31.22
CA VAL A 319 -15.09 -11.54 -31.95
C VAL A 319 -16.29 -11.75 -30.99
N THR A 320 -16.03 -12.21 -29.78
CA THR A 320 -17.06 -12.43 -28.76
C THR A 320 -17.66 -11.07 -28.32
N VAL A 321 -16.83 -10.06 -28.11
CA VAL A 321 -17.30 -8.68 -27.77
C VAL A 321 -18.16 -8.14 -28.91
N GLN A 322 -17.74 -8.32 -30.18
CA GLN A 322 -18.53 -7.85 -31.33
C GLN A 322 -19.89 -8.52 -31.43
N ARG A 323 -19.96 -9.85 -31.21
CA ARG A 323 -21.23 -10.60 -31.22
C ARG A 323 -22.15 -10.16 -30.08
N ALA A 324 -21.60 -9.98 -28.87
CA ALA A 324 -22.37 -9.48 -27.74
C ALA A 324 -22.92 -8.07 -27.98
N LEU A 325 -22.12 -7.17 -28.54
CA LEU A 325 -22.56 -5.81 -28.90
C LEU A 325 -23.67 -5.83 -29.95
N ALA A 326 -23.58 -6.67 -30.99
CA ALA A 326 -24.64 -6.81 -32.00
C ALA A 326 -25.96 -7.29 -31.36
N ASP A 327 -25.88 -8.37 -30.56
CA ASP A 327 -27.05 -8.93 -29.86
C ASP A 327 -27.71 -7.93 -28.91
N LEU A 328 -26.91 -7.14 -28.17
CA LEU A 328 -27.44 -6.11 -27.25
C LEU A 328 -28.08 -4.92 -27.99
N VAL A 329 -27.57 -4.55 -29.17
CA VAL A 329 -28.20 -3.54 -30.04
C VAL A 329 -29.50 -4.06 -30.60
N ASP A 330 -29.52 -5.31 -31.09
CA ASP A 330 -30.72 -5.95 -31.67
C ASP A 330 -31.83 -6.13 -30.62
N LYS A 331 -31.47 -6.37 -29.35
CA LYS A 331 -32.41 -6.43 -28.21
C LYS A 331 -32.86 -5.06 -27.73
N GLY A 332 -32.22 -3.99 -28.16
CA GLY A 332 -32.50 -2.65 -27.70
C GLY A 332 -31.93 -2.32 -26.31
N ASP A 333 -31.11 -3.19 -25.73
CA ASP A 333 -30.47 -2.97 -24.42
C ASP A 333 -29.44 -1.82 -24.47
N ILE A 334 -28.83 -1.59 -25.63
CA ILE A 334 -27.83 -0.52 -25.85
C ILE A 334 -28.09 0.25 -27.14
N ILE A 335 -27.68 1.50 -27.14
CA ILE A 335 -27.73 2.38 -28.31
C ILE A 335 -26.33 2.51 -28.90
N LYS A 336 -26.22 2.28 -30.21
CA LYS A 336 -25.02 2.51 -30.98
C LYS A 336 -24.93 3.97 -31.46
N LEU A 337 -23.84 4.65 -31.10
CA LEU A 337 -23.56 6.03 -31.44
C LEU A 337 -22.41 6.12 -32.45
N GLY A 338 -22.58 6.86 -33.52
CA GLY A 338 -21.55 7.07 -34.55
C GLY A 338 -21.30 5.87 -35.45
N GLY A 339 -20.17 5.86 -36.18
CA GLY A 339 -19.82 4.81 -37.16
C GLY A 339 -18.30 4.62 -37.33
N GLY A 340 -17.91 3.49 -37.91
CA GLY A 340 -16.52 3.14 -38.15
C GLY A 340 -15.72 3.01 -36.84
N ARG A 341 -14.48 3.55 -36.84
CA ARG A 341 -13.56 3.50 -35.67
C ARG A 341 -14.04 4.33 -34.46
N TYR A 342 -14.96 5.24 -34.66
CA TYR A 342 -15.49 6.14 -33.62
C TYR A 342 -16.80 5.63 -33.02
N THR A 343 -17.24 4.41 -33.33
CA THR A 343 -18.45 3.82 -32.76
C THR A 343 -18.34 3.69 -31.25
N LYS A 344 -19.35 4.22 -30.56
CA LYS A 344 -19.55 4.10 -29.12
C LYS A 344 -20.88 3.42 -28.83
N TYR A 345 -21.01 2.88 -27.64
CA TYR A 345 -22.22 2.22 -27.16
C TYR A 345 -22.59 2.81 -25.81
N ILE A 346 -23.88 3.00 -25.58
CA ILE A 346 -24.42 3.51 -24.32
C ILE A 346 -25.58 2.64 -23.89
N TRP A 347 -25.72 2.45 -22.60
CA TRP A 347 -26.87 1.73 -22.05
C TRP A 347 -28.17 2.47 -22.37
N ASN A 348 -29.20 1.75 -22.78
CA ASN A 348 -30.53 2.28 -23.04
C ASN A 348 -31.36 2.11 -21.78
N ASN A 349 -31.60 3.21 -21.05
CA ASN A 349 -32.37 3.22 -19.80
C ASN A 349 -33.88 3.08 -20.06
#